data_557a91acdd08281a04703dd56aac5042
#
_entry.id   557a91acdd08281a04703dd56aac5042
#
_cell.length_a   1.000
_cell.length_b   1.000
_cell.length_c   1.000
_cell.angle_alpha   90.00
_cell.angle_beta   90.00
_cell.angle_gamma   90.00
#
_symmetry.space_group_name_H-M   'P 1'
#
loop_
_entity.id
_entity.type
_entity.pdbx_description
1 polymer ?
#
loop_
_entity_poly.entity_id
_entity_poly.type
_entity_poly.pdbx_seq_one_letter_code
_entity_poly.pdbx_strand_id
1 'polypeptide(L)'
;TLIGAYYGEDWKHIDQTIFDLQIRAIRQWMKDRGQQDKPLIVTEYGVLYNSLACSTPLPGGGCADPNWVDLENPQVVQDFMVWTFDYFADTKDCALSSVDDCRLVQRWAWFGLEDVGWSFNVHGALFDRNTRQITAAGERFRQYTLSNYAKLQ
;
A
#
# COMPACT_ATOMS: atom_id res chain seq x y z
N THR A 1 -4.01 17.22 0.05
CA THR A 1 -4.13 15.79 -0.20
C THR A 1 -2.79 15.30 -0.71
N LEU A 2 -1.98 14.71 0.14
CA LEU A 2 -0.63 14.22 -0.22
C LEU A 2 -0.68 12.76 -0.68
N ILE A 3 -1.77 12.07 -0.42
CA ILE A 3 -1.97 10.68 -0.80
C ILE A 3 -2.33 10.64 -2.28
N GLY A 4 -1.51 9.95 -3.05
CA GLY A 4 -1.64 9.86 -4.51
C GLY A 4 -0.73 10.80 -5.29
N ALA A 5 0.25 11.43 -4.66
CA ALA A 5 1.29 12.11 -5.41
C ALA A 5 2.09 11.08 -6.24
N TYR A 6 2.16 11.31 -7.54
CA TYR A 6 3.05 10.56 -8.42
C TYR A 6 4.49 11.08 -8.24
N TYR A 7 5.38 10.22 -7.81
CA TYR A 7 6.76 10.61 -7.52
C TYR A 7 7.71 10.53 -8.73
N GLY A 8 7.25 9.95 -9.83
CA GLY A 8 8.04 9.86 -11.07
C GLY A 8 9.16 8.81 -11.06
N GLU A 9 9.30 8.06 -9.97
CA GLU A 9 10.31 6.99 -9.84
C GLU A 9 9.66 5.77 -9.20
N ASP A 10 9.81 4.60 -9.80
CA ASP A 10 9.07 3.39 -9.45
C ASP A 10 9.25 2.97 -7.98
N TRP A 11 10.48 3.02 -7.48
CA TRP A 11 10.78 2.63 -6.10
C TRP A 11 10.06 3.46 -5.04
N LYS A 12 9.75 4.74 -5.34
CA LYS A 12 9.06 5.63 -4.40
C LYS A 12 7.63 5.20 -4.12
N HIS A 13 7.01 4.45 -5.02
CA HIS A 13 5.64 3.97 -4.85
C HIS A 13 5.52 2.89 -3.78
N ILE A 14 6.61 2.19 -3.48
CA ILE A 14 6.68 1.11 -2.48
C ILE A 14 7.70 1.38 -1.38
N ASP A 15 8.29 2.58 -1.34
CA ASP A 15 9.27 2.95 -0.31
C ASP A 15 8.60 3.10 1.05
N GLN A 16 9.07 2.31 2.00
CA GLN A 16 8.52 2.26 3.36
C GLN A 16 8.73 3.55 4.13
N THR A 17 9.83 4.25 3.90
CA THR A 17 10.13 5.53 4.56
C THR A 17 9.22 6.63 4.07
N ILE A 18 9.01 6.70 2.75
CA ILE A 18 8.08 7.67 2.15
C ILE A 18 6.66 7.40 2.64
N PHE A 19 6.24 6.14 2.71
CA PHE A 19 4.93 5.73 3.20
C PHE A 19 4.71 6.18 4.66
N ASP A 20 5.66 5.89 5.56
CA ASP A 20 5.59 6.30 6.96
C ASP A 20 5.53 7.83 7.09
N LEU A 21 6.37 8.55 6.35
CA LEU A 21 6.37 10.02 6.35
C LEU A 21 5.02 10.61 5.94
N GLN A 22 4.34 10.03 4.96
CA GLN A 22 3.02 10.48 4.53
C GLN A 22 1.95 10.27 5.61
N ILE A 23 1.93 9.09 6.24
CA ILE A 23 0.99 8.80 7.34
C ILE A 23 1.23 9.73 8.52
N ARG A 24 2.50 9.94 8.90
CA ARG A 24 2.85 10.86 9.99
C ARG A 24 2.51 12.32 9.66
N ALA A 25 2.71 12.74 8.43
CA ALA A 25 2.36 14.10 7.99
C ALA A 25 0.85 14.37 8.11
N ILE A 26 0.00 13.40 7.73
CA ILE A 26 -1.46 13.53 7.90
C ILE A 26 -1.82 13.55 9.38
N ARG A 27 -1.24 12.69 10.20
CA ARG A 27 -1.46 12.68 11.65
C ARG A 27 -1.03 13.98 12.29
N GLN A 28 0.11 14.54 11.90
CA GLN A 28 0.54 15.86 12.38
C GLN A 28 -0.46 16.95 11.97
N TRP A 29 -0.92 16.92 10.71
CA TRP A 29 -1.96 17.84 10.23
C TRP A 29 -3.26 17.73 11.03
N MET A 30 -3.69 16.51 11.41
CA MET A 30 -4.86 16.29 12.27
C MET A 30 -4.62 16.87 13.67
N LYS A 31 -3.46 16.59 14.26
CA LYS A 31 -3.06 17.11 15.57
C LYS A 31 -3.08 18.64 15.62
N ASP A 32 -2.49 19.31 14.63
CA ASP A 32 -2.41 20.78 14.54
C ASP A 32 -3.82 21.41 14.46
N ARG A 33 -4.84 20.62 14.15
CA ARG A 33 -6.26 21.04 14.09
C ARG A 33 -7.11 20.53 15.23
N GLY A 34 -6.49 20.00 16.27
CA GLY A 34 -7.20 19.45 17.41
C GLY A 34 -8.03 18.21 17.08
N GLN A 35 -7.63 17.44 16.06
CA GLN A 35 -8.31 16.21 15.61
C GLN A 35 -7.48 14.95 15.92
N GLN A 36 -6.59 15.01 16.87
CA GLN A 36 -5.73 13.90 17.27
C GLN A 36 -6.51 12.69 17.80
N ASP A 37 -7.71 12.94 18.32
CA ASP A 37 -8.65 11.96 18.85
C ASP A 37 -9.55 11.32 17.79
N LYS A 38 -9.39 11.68 16.52
CA LYS A 38 -10.19 11.11 15.43
C LYS A 38 -9.48 9.96 14.74
N PRO A 39 -10.23 8.95 14.27
CA PRO A 39 -9.64 7.86 13.49
C PRO A 39 -9.09 8.38 12.16
N LEU A 40 -7.93 7.86 11.75
CA LEU A 40 -7.44 7.98 10.39
C LEU A 40 -7.85 6.73 9.61
N ILE A 41 -8.52 6.95 8.48
CA ILE A 41 -9.00 5.90 7.60
C ILE A 41 -8.35 6.08 6.23
N VAL A 42 -7.62 5.06 5.76
CA VAL A 42 -7.03 5.03 4.41
C VAL A 42 -7.98 4.27 3.50
N THR A 43 -8.74 4.99 2.67
CA THR A 43 -9.85 4.42 1.90
C THR A 43 -9.43 3.77 0.59
N GLU A 44 -8.33 4.23 -0.01
CA GLU A 44 -7.82 3.73 -1.29
C GLU A 44 -6.30 3.81 -1.29
N TYR A 45 -5.63 2.68 -1.37
CA TYR A 45 -4.19 2.61 -1.56
C TYR A 45 -3.78 1.25 -2.12
N GLY A 46 -2.65 1.21 -2.78
CA GLY A 46 -2.09 -0.01 -3.38
C GLY A 46 -0.97 0.34 -4.34
N VAL A 47 -0.43 -0.64 -5.03
CA VAL A 47 0.50 -0.45 -6.15
C VAL A 47 -0.32 -0.22 -7.41
N LEU A 48 -0.72 1.03 -7.66
CA LEU A 48 -1.69 1.38 -8.69
C LEU A 48 -1.08 1.52 -10.10
N TYR A 49 0.21 1.82 -10.18
CA TYR A 49 0.88 2.09 -11.44
C TYR A 49 1.78 0.93 -11.84
N ASN A 50 1.89 0.72 -13.13
CA ASN A 50 2.90 -0.15 -13.72
C ASN A 50 4.27 0.52 -13.65
N SER A 51 5.33 -0.27 -13.76
CA SER A 51 6.69 0.26 -13.83
C SER A 51 6.87 1.17 -15.03
N LEU A 52 7.69 2.19 -14.87
CA LEU A 52 8.21 2.95 -16.00
C LEU A 52 9.10 2.04 -16.85
N ALA A 53 9.15 2.33 -18.15
CA ALA A 53 10.03 1.60 -19.05
C ALA A 53 11.50 1.70 -18.59
N CYS A 54 12.16 0.58 -18.44
CA CYS A 54 13.59 0.57 -18.11
C CYS A 54 14.40 1.22 -19.23
N SER A 55 15.17 2.24 -18.91
CA SER A 55 16.03 2.94 -19.87
C SER A 55 17.28 2.13 -20.26
N THR A 56 17.70 1.18 -19.43
CA THR A 56 18.90 0.37 -19.65
C THR A 56 18.62 -1.08 -19.24
N PRO A 57 17.89 -1.85 -20.08
CA PRO A 57 17.57 -3.25 -19.78
C PRO A 57 18.80 -4.13 -19.66
N LEU A 58 18.78 -5.04 -18.71
CA LEU A 58 19.85 -6.02 -18.52
C LEU A 58 19.58 -7.31 -19.31
N PRO A 59 20.61 -7.96 -19.86
CA PRO A 59 20.49 -9.29 -20.42
C PRO A 59 19.94 -10.27 -19.37
N GLY A 60 18.80 -10.89 -19.65
CA GLY A 60 18.14 -11.81 -18.69
C GLY A 60 17.05 -11.17 -17.84
N GLY A 61 16.74 -9.90 -18.04
CA GLY A 61 15.65 -9.16 -17.36
C GLY A 61 16.16 -8.16 -16.32
N GLY A 62 15.27 -7.29 -15.89
CA GLY A 62 15.58 -6.22 -14.95
C GLY A 62 16.17 -4.97 -15.61
N CYS A 63 16.60 -4.03 -14.79
CA CYS A 63 17.11 -2.73 -15.21
C CYS A 63 18.42 -2.38 -14.50
N ALA A 64 19.34 -1.73 -15.22
CA ALA A 64 20.59 -1.25 -14.63
C ALA A 64 20.40 -0.02 -13.72
N ASP A 65 19.26 0.67 -13.83
CA ASP A 65 18.93 1.78 -12.93
C ASP A 65 18.59 1.21 -11.53
N PRO A 66 19.36 1.57 -10.48
CA PRO A 66 19.10 1.08 -9.12
C PRO A 66 17.78 1.59 -8.51
N ASN A 67 17.18 2.61 -9.11
CA ASN A 67 15.90 3.17 -8.69
C ASN A 67 14.71 2.57 -9.45
N TRP A 68 14.97 1.73 -10.42
CA TRP A 68 13.91 1.02 -11.11
C TRP A 68 13.47 -0.21 -10.31
N VAL A 69 12.17 -0.36 -10.16
CA VAL A 69 11.56 -1.52 -9.51
C VAL A 69 10.49 -2.09 -10.42
N ASP A 70 10.45 -3.38 -10.58
CA ASP A 70 9.40 -4.07 -11.31
C ASP A 70 8.09 -4.10 -10.50
N LEU A 71 7.29 -3.07 -10.64
CA LEU A 71 5.97 -2.97 -10.00
C LEU A 71 4.93 -3.93 -10.63
N GLU A 72 5.25 -4.52 -11.79
CA GLU A 72 4.43 -5.56 -12.43
C GLU A 72 4.81 -6.97 -11.94
N ASN A 73 5.81 -7.08 -11.07
CA ASN A 73 6.12 -8.34 -10.41
C ASN A 73 5.09 -8.62 -9.30
N PRO A 74 4.29 -9.70 -9.40
CA PRO A 74 3.27 -10.02 -8.40
C PRO A 74 3.81 -10.14 -6.97
N GLN A 75 5.06 -10.60 -6.82
CA GLN A 75 5.67 -10.75 -5.50
C GLN A 75 5.94 -9.40 -4.85
N VAL A 76 6.44 -8.41 -5.63
CA VAL A 76 6.67 -7.04 -5.14
C VAL A 76 5.37 -6.42 -4.63
N VAL A 77 4.27 -6.60 -5.38
CA VAL A 77 2.94 -6.10 -4.98
C VAL A 77 2.46 -6.77 -3.69
N GLN A 78 2.61 -8.09 -3.59
CA GLN A 78 2.18 -8.85 -2.41
C GLN A 78 3.02 -8.52 -1.17
N ASP A 79 4.32 -8.34 -1.32
CA ASP A 79 5.22 -7.98 -0.21
C ASP A 79 4.90 -6.58 0.31
N PHE A 80 4.65 -5.63 -0.59
CA PHE A 80 4.20 -4.29 -0.21
C PHE A 80 2.84 -4.33 0.51
N MET A 81 1.89 -5.13 0.02
CA MET A 81 0.58 -5.32 0.66
C MET A 81 0.75 -5.80 2.11
N VAL A 82 1.50 -6.86 2.33
CA VAL A 82 1.70 -7.45 3.65
C VAL A 82 2.41 -6.47 4.58
N TRP A 83 3.47 -5.84 4.09
CA TRP A 83 4.20 -4.85 4.88
C TRP A 83 3.30 -3.68 5.32
N THR A 84 2.47 -3.14 4.42
CA THR A 84 1.56 -2.05 4.76
C THR A 84 0.48 -2.47 5.76
N PHE A 85 0.01 -3.70 5.69
CA PHE A 85 -0.95 -4.23 6.67
C PHE A 85 -0.32 -4.37 8.06
N ASP A 86 0.92 -4.87 8.14
CA ASP A 86 1.67 -4.91 9.40
C ASP A 86 1.92 -3.50 9.93
N TYR A 87 2.32 -2.58 9.04
CA TYR A 87 2.52 -1.19 9.41
C TYR A 87 1.25 -0.57 10.03
N PHE A 88 0.09 -0.73 9.39
CA PHE A 88 -1.17 -0.19 9.90
C PHE A 88 -1.61 -0.83 11.21
N ALA A 89 -1.39 -2.12 11.37
CA ALA A 89 -1.79 -2.85 12.56
C ALA A 89 -0.90 -2.54 13.78
N ASP A 90 0.39 -2.28 13.57
CA ASP A 90 1.39 -2.25 14.64
C ASP A 90 1.99 -0.87 14.92
N THR A 91 1.95 0.06 13.93
CA THR A 91 2.66 1.34 14.12
C THR A 91 1.88 2.29 15.01
N LYS A 92 2.52 2.67 16.12
CA LYS A 92 1.95 3.51 17.18
C LYS A 92 2.79 4.74 17.42
N ASP A 93 2.12 5.86 17.75
CA ASP A 93 2.74 7.10 18.19
C ASP A 93 1.72 7.93 18.98
N CYS A 94 1.82 7.92 20.30
CA CYS A 94 0.91 8.65 21.20
C CYS A 94 1.07 10.18 21.09
N ALA A 95 2.15 10.67 20.51
CA ALA A 95 2.28 12.09 20.24
C ALA A 95 1.42 12.54 19.05
N LEU A 96 1.06 11.61 18.14
CA LEU A 96 0.32 11.89 16.91
C LEU A 96 -1.12 11.36 16.92
N SER A 97 -1.40 10.30 17.68
CA SER A 97 -2.73 9.67 17.80
C SER A 97 -3.04 9.39 19.25
N SER A 98 -4.26 9.67 19.70
CA SER A 98 -4.73 9.36 21.05
C SER A 98 -5.81 8.26 21.07
N VAL A 99 -6.11 7.67 19.93
CA VAL A 99 -7.13 6.63 19.80
C VAL A 99 -6.50 5.28 19.50
N ASP A 100 -7.24 4.21 19.81
CA ASP A 100 -6.91 2.86 19.41
C ASP A 100 -5.47 2.44 19.82
N ASP A 101 -5.15 2.66 21.09
CA ASP A 101 -3.82 2.41 21.67
C ASP A 101 -2.71 3.12 20.89
N CYS A 102 -2.96 4.37 20.50
CA CYS A 102 -2.02 5.23 19.77
C CYS A 102 -1.67 4.77 18.34
N ARG A 103 -2.40 3.84 17.75
CA ARG A 103 -2.16 3.45 16.36
C ARG A 103 -2.28 4.65 15.43
N LEU A 104 -1.43 4.70 14.41
CA LEU A 104 -1.47 5.80 13.45
C LEU A 104 -2.63 5.66 12.46
N VAL A 105 -3.04 4.44 12.12
CA VAL A 105 -4.16 4.18 11.19
C VAL A 105 -5.13 3.19 11.83
N GLN A 106 -6.42 3.48 11.82
CA GLN A 106 -7.43 2.64 12.46
C GLN A 106 -8.15 1.73 11.47
N ARG A 107 -8.28 2.16 10.22
CA ARG A 107 -8.93 1.37 9.15
C ARG A 107 -8.26 1.63 7.82
N TRP A 108 -8.26 0.63 6.97
CA TRP A 108 -7.74 0.76 5.60
C TRP A 108 -8.47 -0.16 4.63
N ALA A 109 -8.39 0.19 3.35
CA ALA A 109 -8.88 -0.64 2.27
C ALA A 109 -7.87 -0.68 1.12
N TRP A 110 -7.46 -1.90 0.77
CA TRP A 110 -6.62 -2.13 -0.40
C TRP A 110 -7.40 -1.84 -1.68
N PHE A 111 -6.81 -1.11 -2.61
CA PHE A 111 -7.38 -0.86 -3.92
C PHE A 111 -6.70 -1.76 -4.96
N GLY A 112 -7.46 -2.59 -5.71
CA GLY A 112 -8.91 -2.70 -5.76
C GLY A 112 -9.35 -4.14 -5.74
N LEU A 113 -10.69 -4.32 -5.64
CA LEU A 113 -11.25 -5.67 -5.68
C LEU A 113 -10.98 -6.34 -7.03
N GLU A 114 -11.22 -5.62 -8.12
CA GLU A 114 -10.96 -6.07 -9.49
C GLU A 114 -10.36 -4.93 -10.32
N ASP A 115 -9.69 -5.29 -11.43
CA ASP A 115 -9.31 -4.33 -12.46
C ASP A 115 -10.45 -4.19 -13.48
N VAL A 116 -11.14 -3.08 -13.47
CA VAL A 116 -12.31 -2.80 -14.32
C VAL A 116 -11.95 -1.97 -15.55
N GLY A 117 -10.91 -2.36 -16.25
CA GLY A 117 -10.57 -1.71 -17.53
C GLY A 117 -9.96 -0.31 -17.38
N TRP A 118 -9.46 0.02 -16.21
CA TRP A 118 -8.58 1.14 -15.96
C TRP A 118 -7.14 0.64 -16.11
N SER A 119 -6.26 1.48 -16.59
CA SER A 119 -4.85 1.11 -16.81
C SER A 119 -4.06 1.00 -15.50
N PHE A 120 -4.66 0.37 -14.48
CA PHE A 120 -4.00 0.12 -13.23
C PHE A 120 -3.21 -1.20 -13.26
N ASN A 121 -2.31 -1.36 -12.29
CA ASN A 121 -1.53 -2.56 -12.12
C ASN A 121 -2.43 -3.76 -11.78
N VAL A 122 -2.57 -4.67 -12.74
CA VAL A 122 -3.45 -5.85 -12.61
C VAL A 122 -3.05 -6.79 -11.46
N HIS A 123 -1.78 -6.76 -11.04
CA HIS A 123 -1.29 -7.59 -9.94
C HIS A 123 -1.74 -7.10 -8.56
N GLY A 124 -2.32 -5.90 -8.47
CA GLY A 124 -2.97 -5.39 -7.26
C GLY A 124 -4.42 -5.85 -7.08
N ALA A 125 -5.08 -6.33 -8.14
CA ALA A 125 -6.46 -6.79 -8.08
C ALA A 125 -6.59 -8.06 -7.22
N LEU A 126 -7.63 -8.11 -6.36
CA LEU A 126 -7.88 -9.25 -5.48
C LEU A 126 -8.72 -10.35 -6.15
N PHE A 127 -9.42 -9.99 -7.22
CA PHE A 127 -10.32 -10.87 -7.94
C PHE A 127 -10.23 -10.65 -9.44
N ASP A 128 -10.21 -11.73 -10.22
CA ASP A 128 -10.27 -11.67 -11.68
C ASP A 128 -11.71 -11.91 -12.14
N ARG A 129 -12.35 -10.87 -12.66
CA ARG A 129 -13.74 -10.92 -13.13
C ARG A 129 -13.95 -11.83 -14.35
N ASN A 130 -12.94 -12.00 -15.19
CA ASN A 130 -13.04 -12.78 -16.42
C ASN A 130 -13.04 -14.28 -16.11
N THR A 131 -12.13 -14.71 -15.24
CA THR A 131 -12.06 -16.10 -14.77
C THR A 131 -12.99 -16.38 -13.59
N ARG A 132 -13.49 -15.33 -12.92
CA ARG A 132 -14.29 -15.41 -11.68
C ARG A 132 -13.55 -16.10 -10.54
N GLN A 133 -12.25 -15.87 -10.45
CA GLN A 133 -11.39 -16.48 -9.45
C GLN A 133 -10.67 -15.43 -8.61
N ILE A 134 -10.31 -15.83 -7.40
CA ILE A 134 -9.40 -15.03 -6.56
C ILE A 134 -8.01 -15.02 -7.21
N THR A 135 -7.37 -13.87 -7.23
CA THR A 135 -6.00 -13.71 -7.75
C THR A 135 -4.96 -14.15 -6.73
N ALA A 136 -3.68 -14.15 -7.12
CA ALA A 136 -2.58 -14.37 -6.18
C ALA A 136 -2.54 -13.30 -5.08
N ALA A 137 -2.79 -12.02 -5.42
CA ALA A 137 -2.90 -10.93 -4.45
C ALA A 137 -4.11 -11.13 -3.51
N GLY A 138 -5.26 -11.55 -4.06
CA GLY A 138 -6.45 -11.86 -3.27
C GLY A 138 -6.24 -13.03 -2.31
N GLU A 139 -5.56 -14.09 -2.76
CA GLU A 139 -5.22 -15.21 -1.88
C GLU A 139 -4.25 -14.78 -0.77
N ARG A 140 -3.26 -13.95 -1.08
CA ARG A 140 -2.35 -13.39 -0.09
C ARG A 140 -3.06 -12.51 0.93
N PHE A 141 -4.01 -11.67 0.48
CA PHE A 141 -4.89 -10.87 1.32
C PHE A 141 -5.69 -11.77 2.28
N ARG A 142 -6.34 -12.81 1.73
CA ARG A 142 -7.14 -13.78 2.50
C ARG A 142 -6.29 -14.48 3.58
N GLN A 143 -5.13 -14.97 3.21
CA GLN A 143 -4.21 -15.67 4.12
C GLN A 143 -3.76 -14.73 5.24
N TYR A 144 -3.36 -13.49 4.91
CA TYR A 144 -2.96 -12.51 5.91
C TYR A 144 -4.10 -12.23 6.91
N THR A 145 -5.30 -11.96 6.40
CA THR A 145 -6.47 -11.64 7.23
C THR A 145 -6.83 -12.79 8.17
N LEU A 146 -6.84 -14.03 7.68
CA LEU A 146 -7.14 -15.20 8.50
C LEU A 146 -6.07 -15.44 9.58
N SER A 147 -4.80 -15.28 9.24
CA SER A 147 -3.68 -15.50 10.18
C SER A 147 -3.56 -14.40 11.24
N ASN A 148 -4.05 -13.20 10.95
CA ASN A 148 -3.91 -12.02 11.82
C ASN A 148 -5.26 -11.50 12.33
N TYR A 149 -6.33 -12.30 12.26
CA TYR A 149 -7.69 -11.87 12.60
C TYR A 149 -7.79 -11.19 13.97
N ALA A 150 -7.19 -11.78 15.00
CA ALA A 150 -7.21 -11.22 16.35
C ALA A 150 -6.46 -9.88 16.49
N LYS A 151 -5.45 -9.63 15.64
CA LYS A 151 -4.67 -8.39 15.59
C LYS A 151 -5.42 -7.27 14.87
N LEU A 152 -6.34 -7.64 13.96
CA LEU A 152 -7.06 -6.72 13.09
C LEU A 152 -8.40 -6.25 13.70
N GLN A 153 -8.81 -6.78 14.83
CA GLN A 153 -9.97 -6.35 15.61
C GLN A 153 -9.62 -5.21 16.57
#